data_9cc1e4d3f7ecf2a84d4e318a802d6732
#
_entry.id   9cc1e4d3f7ecf2a84d4e318a802d6732
#
_cell.length_a   1.000
_cell.length_b   1.000
_cell.length_c   1.000
_cell.angle_alpha   90.00
_cell.angle_beta   90.00
_cell.angle_gamma   90.00
#
_symmetry.space_group_name_H-M   'P 1'
#
loop_
_entity.id
_entity.type
_entity.pdbx_description
1 polymer ?
#
loop_
_entity_poly.entity_id
_entity_poly.type
_entity_poly.pdbx_seq_one_letter_code
_entity_poly.pdbx_strand_id
1 'polypeptide(L)'
;MRIVKVNKDSIANILSDLLKRSPNNYSQYESTVNQIIEKVRAEGDKALFDYTLQFDKFALSAENIRVTKEEIAEAYAQMDENLIDVIRQSAENIRAFHQKQLRNSWFDAKPDGTILGMKITAIERAGVYVPGGKAAYPSSVLMNVIPAKVAGVDEIIMTTPPGKDGKVNPGTLVAADIAGVDTIYKVGGAQAIAAMAFGTQSVPKVDKITGPGNIFVALAKKAVYGYVSIDSIAGPSEILVLADETANPRYVAADLLSQAEHDEMASAILVTTSEELAHKVSDEIDGFLNQLSRKEIMEKSLDSFGYILVASDMKEAIDTANAIASEHMEIMTANPFDVMTRIKNAGAIFIGAYSCEPLGDYFAGPNHVLPTNGTAKFFSPLSVDDFIKKSSVIYYSREALEPVHKDIEFFANQEQLTAHANSMKVRFEDNQEG
;
A
#
# COMPACT_ATOMS: atom_id res chain seq x y z
N MET A 1 20.12 8.83 19.54
CA MET A 1 19.58 7.45 19.29
C MET A 1 20.25 6.39 20.15
N ARG A 2 19.63 5.21 20.33
CA ARG A 2 20.21 4.10 21.13
C ARG A 2 21.16 3.25 20.29
N ILE A 3 22.46 3.21 20.66
CA ILE A 3 23.46 2.37 20.00
C ILE A 3 23.48 1.00 20.70
N VAL A 4 23.24 -0.08 19.97
CA VAL A 4 23.08 -1.44 20.51
C VAL A 4 23.91 -2.42 19.67
N LYS A 5 24.69 -3.28 20.32
CA LYS A 5 25.36 -4.40 19.63
C LYS A 5 24.34 -5.49 19.30
N VAL A 6 24.42 -5.97 18.07
CA VAL A 6 23.50 -7.00 17.56
C VAL A 6 23.79 -8.32 18.29
N ASN A 7 22.74 -8.96 18.79
CA ASN A 7 22.69 -10.33 19.28
C ASN A 7 21.24 -10.82 19.26
N LYS A 8 21.01 -12.11 19.55
CA LYS A 8 19.67 -12.70 19.50
C LYS A 8 18.66 -11.99 20.40
N ASP A 9 19.08 -11.59 21.60
CA ASP A 9 18.18 -10.96 22.58
C ASP A 9 17.86 -9.52 22.19
N SER A 10 18.84 -8.77 21.68
CA SER A 10 18.63 -7.40 21.22
C SER A 10 17.67 -7.34 20.04
N ILE A 11 17.80 -8.25 19.06
CA ILE A 11 16.90 -8.35 17.93
C ILE A 11 15.48 -8.72 18.38
N ALA A 12 15.33 -9.70 19.25
CA ALA A 12 14.02 -10.12 19.77
C ALA A 12 13.29 -8.96 20.48
N ASN A 13 14.01 -8.19 21.29
CA ASN A 13 13.47 -7.02 21.98
C ASN A 13 13.04 -5.92 20.99
N ILE A 14 13.88 -5.60 20.00
CA ILE A 14 13.58 -4.60 18.97
C ILE A 14 12.36 -4.99 18.15
N LEU A 15 12.28 -6.24 17.68
CA LEU A 15 11.12 -6.75 16.96
C LEU A 15 9.85 -6.67 17.81
N SER A 16 9.94 -6.97 19.10
CA SER A 16 8.82 -6.82 20.04
C SER A 16 8.38 -5.36 20.17
N ASP A 17 9.33 -4.43 20.26
CA ASP A 17 9.03 -2.99 20.34
C ASP A 17 8.39 -2.46 19.05
N LEU A 18 8.90 -2.86 17.89
CA LEU A 18 8.34 -2.48 16.60
C LEU A 18 6.90 -2.99 16.44
N LEU A 19 6.59 -4.20 16.89
CA LEU A 19 5.24 -4.77 16.83
C LEU A 19 4.23 -4.03 17.72
N LYS A 20 4.65 -3.29 18.75
CA LYS A 20 3.75 -2.48 19.58
C LYS A 20 3.05 -1.37 18.76
N ARG A 21 3.63 -0.96 17.65
CA ARG A 21 3.09 0.04 16.72
C ARG A 21 2.02 -0.49 15.77
N SER A 22 1.81 -1.83 15.76
CA SER A 22 0.86 -2.45 14.84
C SER A 22 -0.57 -1.97 15.09
N PRO A 23 -1.34 -1.62 14.04
CA PRO A 23 -2.77 -1.31 14.14
C PRO A 23 -3.59 -2.41 14.83
N ASN A 24 -3.10 -3.63 14.87
CA ASN A 24 -3.76 -4.74 15.57
C ASN A 24 -3.82 -4.57 17.10
N ASN A 25 -3.04 -3.66 17.67
CA ASN A 25 -3.01 -3.37 19.10
C ASN A 25 -4.01 -2.28 19.54
N TYR A 26 -4.79 -1.72 18.61
CA TYR A 26 -5.73 -0.61 18.87
C TYR A 26 -7.19 -1.07 18.99
N SER A 27 -7.44 -2.22 19.64
CA SER A 27 -8.79 -2.78 19.85
C SER A 27 -9.77 -1.81 20.51
N GLN A 28 -9.29 -0.85 21.29
CA GLN A 28 -10.11 0.19 21.90
C GLN A 28 -10.91 1.05 20.89
N TYR A 29 -10.42 1.20 19.65
CA TYR A 29 -11.11 1.96 18.60
C TYR A 29 -12.00 1.09 17.70
N GLU A 30 -11.86 -0.23 17.73
CA GLU A 30 -12.60 -1.16 16.85
C GLU A 30 -14.12 -1.04 17.07
N SER A 31 -14.57 -0.89 18.31
CA SER A 31 -16.01 -0.72 18.61
C SER A 31 -16.59 0.53 17.94
N THR A 32 -15.89 1.66 18.02
CA THR A 32 -16.30 2.91 17.37
C THR A 32 -16.33 2.77 15.85
N VAL A 33 -15.30 2.16 15.28
CA VAL A 33 -15.20 1.94 13.83
C VAL A 33 -16.34 1.04 13.34
N ASN A 34 -16.62 -0.06 14.04
CA ASN A 34 -17.72 -0.96 13.69
C ASN A 34 -19.07 -0.27 13.78
N GLN A 35 -19.32 0.57 14.78
CA GLN A 35 -20.54 1.38 14.88
C GLN A 35 -20.70 2.32 13.68
N ILE A 36 -19.63 2.98 13.25
CA ILE A 36 -19.65 3.85 12.06
C ILE A 36 -20.00 3.04 10.82
N ILE A 37 -19.34 1.89 10.62
CA ILE A 37 -19.56 1.02 9.47
C ILE A 37 -21.01 0.54 9.41
N GLU A 38 -21.54 0.02 10.51
CA GLU A 38 -22.94 -0.49 10.56
C GLU A 38 -23.95 0.64 10.34
N LYS A 39 -23.71 1.84 10.89
CA LYS A 39 -24.59 2.98 10.66
C LYS A 39 -24.61 3.42 9.20
N VAL A 40 -23.42 3.51 8.54
CA VAL A 40 -23.36 3.84 7.10
C VAL A 40 -24.04 2.75 6.27
N ARG A 41 -23.84 1.49 6.60
CA ARG A 41 -24.49 0.37 5.93
C ARG A 41 -26.02 0.40 6.04
N ALA A 42 -26.54 0.81 7.19
CA ALA A 42 -27.98 0.87 7.46
C ALA A 42 -28.67 2.13 6.91
N GLU A 43 -28.01 3.30 7.02
CA GLU A 43 -28.63 4.60 6.75
C GLU A 43 -28.08 5.28 5.46
N GLY A 44 -27.03 4.74 4.84
CA GLY A 44 -26.45 5.27 3.59
C GLY A 44 -25.97 6.73 3.71
N ASP A 45 -26.35 7.56 2.75
CA ASP A 45 -25.94 8.98 2.68
C ASP A 45 -26.26 9.76 3.96
N LYS A 46 -27.36 9.45 4.63
CA LYS A 46 -27.72 10.16 5.86
C LYS A 46 -26.64 10.00 6.92
N ALA A 47 -26.15 8.77 7.15
CA ALA A 47 -25.06 8.55 8.11
C ALA A 47 -23.76 9.21 7.65
N LEU A 48 -23.50 9.19 6.34
CA LEU A 48 -22.32 9.81 5.74
C LEU A 48 -22.28 11.32 6.00
N PHE A 49 -23.41 12.00 5.80
CA PHE A 49 -23.55 13.44 6.02
C PHE A 49 -23.50 13.81 7.50
N ASP A 50 -24.17 13.03 8.36
CA ASP A 50 -24.12 13.20 9.82
C ASP A 50 -22.68 13.12 10.36
N TYR A 51 -21.90 12.11 9.93
CA TYR A 51 -20.52 11.94 10.35
C TYR A 51 -19.58 13.02 9.80
N THR A 52 -19.77 13.46 8.56
CA THR A 52 -18.96 14.56 8.00
C THR A 52 -19.24 15.87 8.74
N LEU A 53 -20.50 16.15 9.07
CA LEU A 53 -20.83 17.31 9.91
C LEU A 53 -20.18 17.18 11.30
N GLN A 54 -20.20 15.98 11.87
CA GLN A 54 -19.65 15.73 13.22
C GLN A 54 -18.13 15.87 13.26
N PHE A 55 -17.41 15.31 12.29
CA PHE A 55 -15.94 15.19 12.31
C PHE A 55 -15.26 16.35 11.56
N ASP A 56 -15.72 16.64 10.35
CA ASP A 56 -15.10 17.63 9.46
C ASP A 56 -15.73 19.02 9.60
N LYS A 57 -16.86 19.15 10.35
CA LYS A 57 -17.59 20.40 10.59
C LYS A 57 -18.14 21.05 9.32
N PHE A 58 -18.42 20.24 8.30
CA PHE A 58 -19.03 20.68 7.04
C PHE A 58 -20.33 19.93 6.78
N ALA A 59 -21.38 20.68 6.38
CA ALA A 59 -22.68 20.12 6.04
C ALA A 59 -22.67 19.60 4.61
N LEU A 60 -22.58 18.28 4.44
CA LEU A 60 -22.72 17.60 3.16
C LEU A 60 -24.18 17.37 2.80
N SER A 61 -24.43 17.34 1.49
CA SER A 61 -25.69 16.93 0.87
C SER A 61 -25.40 16.18 -0.44
N ALA A 62 -26.42 15.61 -1.06
CA ALA A 62 -26.30 14.94 -2.35
C ALA A 62 -25.80 15.88 -3.47
N GLU A 63 -26.09 17.17 -3.36
CA GLU A 63 -25.73 18.18 -4.34
C GLU A 63 -24.26 18.63 -4.22
N ASN A 64 -23.68 18.59 -3.02
CA ASN A 64 -22.33 19.14 -2.77
C ASN A 64 -21.26 18.10 -2.40
N ILE A 65 -21.62 16.82 -2.28
CA ILE A 65 -20.69 15.74 -1.94
C ILE A 65 -19.60 15.52 -3.00
N ARG A 66 -19.90 15.79 -4.27
CA ARG A 66 -18.95 15.63 -5.39
C ARG A 66 -18.17 16.90 -5.62
N VAL A 67 -16.90 16.74 -5.93
CA VAL A 67 -16.07 17.84 -6.45
C VAL A 67 -16.52 18.15 -7.87
N THR A 68 -16.68 19.45 -8.18
CA THR A 68 -17.09 19.92 -9.50
C THR A 68 -15.89 20.23 -10.39
N LYS A 69 -16.12 20.37 -11.69
CA LYS A 69 -15.08 20.80 -12.64
C LYS A 69 -14.57 22.20 -12.36
N GLU A 70 -15.46 23.06 -11.86
CA GLU A 70 -15.14 24.43 -11.47
C GLU A 70 -14.20 24.46 -10.27
N GLU A 71 -14.39 23.58 -9.28
CA GLU A 71 -13.47 23.44 -8.14
C GLU A 71 -12.09 22.95 -8.59
N ILE A 72 -12.02 22.04 -9.57
CA ILE A 72 -10.75 21.59 -10.16
C ILE A 72 -10.06 22.75 -10.90
N ALA A 73 -10.81 23.51 -11.70
CA ALA A 73 -10.26 24.67 -12.41
C ALA A 73 -9.75 25.75 -11.43
N GLU A 74 -10.51 26.00 -10.34
CA GLU A 74 -10.06 26.91 -9.28
C GLU A 74 -8.77 26.42 -8.61
N ALA A 75 -8.64 25.10 -8.40
CA ALA A 75 -7.44 24.49 -7.83
C ALA A 75 -6.21 24.74 -8.72
N TYR A 76 -6.32 24.53 -10.03
CA TYR A 76 -5.24 24.86 -10.97
C TYR A 76 -4.84 26.34 -10.91
N ALA A 77 -5.81 27.25 -10.83
CA ALA A 77 -5.55 28.69 -10.77
C ALA A 77 -4.86 29.13 -9.46
N GLN A 78 -4.95 28.36 -8.41
CA GLN A 78 -4.33 28.65 -7.10
C GLN A 78 -2.93 28.06 -6.93
N MET A 79 -2.52 27.13 -7.80
CA MET A 79 -1.25 26.44 -7.67
C MET A 79 -0.12 27.11 -8.48
N ASP A 80 1.11 26.98 -7.96
CA ASP A 80 2.32 27.34 -8.70
C ASP A 80 2.48 26.43 -9.92
N GLU A 81 2.70 27.03 -11.10
CA GLU A 81 2.88 26.29 -12.36
C GLU A 81 4.05 25.31 -12.32
N ASN A 82 5.15 25.68 -11.65
CA ASN A 82 6.31 24.77 -11.50
C ASN A 82 5.92 23.54 -10.68
N LEU A 83 5.09 23.69 -9.63
CA LEU A 83 4.63 22.54 -8.85
C LEU A 83 3.73 21.64 -9.68
N ILE A 84 2.85 22.20 -10.50
CA ILE A 84 2.00 21.43 -11.42
C ILE A 84 2.87 20.62 -12.39
N ASP A 85 3.92 21.21 -12.94
CA ASP A 85 4.83 20.52 -13.87
C ASP A 85 5.62 19.41 -13.19
N VAL A 86 6.07 19.62 -11.94
CA VAL A 86 6.70 18.56 -11.14
C VAL A 86 5.74 17.40 -10.88
N ILE A 87 4.46 17.68 -10.56
CA ILE A 87 3.43 16.64 -10.37
C ILE A 87 3.21 15.86 -11.68
N ARG A 88 3.13 16.53 -12.83
CA ARG A 88 3.02 15.88 -14.15
C ARG A 88 4.21 14.96 -14.43
N GLN A 89 5.43 15.46 -14.21
CA GLN A 89 6.64 14.65 -14.44
C GLN A 89 6.67 13.43 -13.51
N SER A 90 6.33 13.60 -12.23
CA SER A 90 6.20 12.49 -11.29
C SER A 90 5.17 11.46 -11.78
N ALA A 91 3.99 11.94 -12.22
CA ALA A 91 2.94 11.06 -12.76
C ALA A 91 3.42 10.23 -13.96
N GLU A 92 4.19 10.83 -14.88
CA GLU A 92 4.76 10.11 -16.02
C GLU A 92 5.80 9.07 -15.59
N ASN A 93 6.67 9.38 -14.64
CA ASN A 93 7.64 8.43 -14.10
C ASN A 93 6.95 7.23 -13.45
N ILE A 94 5.90 7.48 -12.63
CA ILE A 94 5.09 6.44 -11.99
C ILE A 94 4.40 5.58 -13.06
N ARG A 95 3.81 6.20 -14.08
CA ARG A 95 3.16 5.49 -15.19
C ARG A 95 4.15 4.60 -15.95
N ALA A 96 5.30 5.14 -16.31
CA ALA A 96 6.35 4.41 -17.03
C ALA A 96 6.87 3.21 -16.26
N PHE A 97 6.98 3.33 -14.93
CA PHE A 97 7.36 2.20 -14.07
C PHE A 97 6.28 1.13 -14.04
N HIS A 98 5.03 1.52 -13.77
CA HIS A 98 3.92 0.57 -13.60
C HIS A 98 3.50 -0.09 -14.92
N GLN A 99 3.71 0.54 -16.08
CA GLN A 99 3.48 -0.09 -17.38
C GLN A 99 4.31 -1.37 -17.59
N LYS A 100 5.50 -1.46 -16.96
CA LYS A 100 6.34 -2.67 -17.01
C LYS A 100 5.78 -3.84 -16.20
N GLN A 101 4.79 -3.61 -15.34
CA GLN A 101 4.14 -4.62 -14.51
C GLN A 101 2.93 -5.25 -15.20
N LEU A 102 2.50 -4.74 -16.35
CA LEU A 102 1.37 -5.28 -17.11
C LEU A 102 1.60 -6.76 -17.45
N ARG A 103 0.55 -7.55 -17.24
CA ARG A 103 0.53 -8.98 -17.57
C ARG A 103 -0.49 -9.28 -18.65
N ASN A 104 -0.17 -10.22 -19.51
CA ASN A 104 -1.06 -10.69 -20.56
C ASN A 104 -1.74 -12.01 -20.15
N SER A 105 -2.99 -12.20 -20.59
CA SER A 105 -3.62 -13.52 -20.59
C SER A 105 -2.81 -14.48 -21.47
N TRP A 106 -2.78 -15.77 -21.10
CA TRP A 106 -2.09 -16.79 -21.85
C TRP A 106 -2.91 -18.07 -21.92
N PHE A 107 -2.72 -18.83 -23.00
CA PHE A 107 -3.36 -20.10 -23.28
C PHE A 107 -2.32 -21.06 -23.84
N ASP A 108 -2.25 -22.26 -23.27
CA ASP A 108 -1.42 -23.36 -23.69
C ASP A 108 -2.31 -24.43 -24.33
N ALA A 109 -2.16 -24.63 -25.65
CA ALA A 109 -2.93 -25.59 -26.40
C ALA A 109 -2.07 -26.86 -26.62
N LYS A 110 -2.57 -28.00 -26.16
CA LYS A 110 -1.91 -29.31 -26.33
C LYS A 110 -2.32 -30.01 -27.62
N PRO A 111 -1.50 -30.97 -28.12
CA PRO A 111 -1.81 -31.75 -29.34
C PRO A 111 -3.14 -32.52 -29.25
N ASP A 112 -3.59 -32.88 -28.07
CA ASP A 112 -4.86 -33.60 -27.82
C ASP A 112 -6.10 -32.70 -27.84
N GLY A 113 -5.94 -31.38 -28.11
CA GLY A 113 -7.00 -30.41 -28.14
C GLY A 113 -7.33 -29.78 -26.76
N THR A 114 -6.60 -30.17 -25.72
CA THR A 114 -6.73 -29.52 -24.42
C THR A 114 -6.18 -28.10 -24.47
N ILE A 115 -6.92 -27.12 -23.89
CA ILE A 115 -6.44 -25.75 -23.69
C ILE A 115 -6.50 -25.41 -22.20
N LEU A 116 -5.36 -25.10 -21.64
CA LEU A 116 -5.26 -24.55 -20.29
C LEU A 116 -4.74 -23.11 -20.36
N GLY A 117 -5.25 -22.23 -19.52
CA GLY A 117 -4.82 -20.84 -19.58
C GLY A 117 -5.17 -20.04 -18.35
N MET A 118 -4.78 -18.79 -18.42
CA MET A 118 -5.10 -17.80 -17.41
C MET A 118 -5.61 -16.53 -18.09
N LYS A 119 -6.86 -16.17 -17.80
CA LYS A 119 -7.45 -14.90 -18.23
C LYS A 119 -7.15 -13.84 -17.18
N ILE A 120 -6.52 -12.75 -17.58
CA ILE A 120 -6.21 -11.59 -16.73
C ILE A 120 -7.16 -10.46 -17.11
N THR A 121 -7.84 -9.89 -16.11
CA THR A 121 -8.79 -8.78 -16.29
C THR A 121 -8.62 -7.80 -15.14
N ALA A 122 -8.75 -6.50 -15.41
CA ALA A 122 -8.85 -5.51 -14.36
C ALA A 122 -10.09 -5.74 -13.48
N ILE A 123 -10.07 -5.22 -12.25
CA ILE A 123 -11.30 -5.03 -11.46
C ILE A 123 -12.14 -3.92 -12.10
N GLU A 124 -13.45 -3.88 -11.82
CA GLU A 124 -14.34 -2.90 -12.45
C GLU A 124 -14.21 -1.51 -11.84
N ARG A 125 -14.13 -1.43 -10.51
CA ARG A 125 -14.05 -0.15 -9.81
C ARG A 125 -13.07 -0.16 -8.65
N ALA A 126 -12.18 0.85 -8.61
CA ALA A 126 -11.28 1.09 -7.49
C ALA A 126 -11.69 2.34 -6.71
N GLY A 127 -11.56 2.27 -5.39
CA GLY A 127 -11.73 3.39 -4.47
C GLY A 127 -10.37 3.80 -3.89
N VAL A 128 -10.04 5.08 -4.01
CA VAL A 128 -8.82 5.65 -3.46
C VAL A 128 -9.17 6.55 -2.29
N TYR A 129 -8.64 6.26 -1.12
CA TYR A 129 -8.75 7.14 0.04
C TYR A 129 -7.52 8.05 0.12
N VAL A 130 -7.73 9.35 0.21
CA VAL A 130 -6.66 10.34 0.42
C VAL A 130 -6.96 11.11 1.71
N PRO A 131 -6.05 11.11 2.68
CA PRO A 131 -6.27 11.85 3.92
C PRO A 131 -6.32 13.36 3.64
N GLY A 132 -7.16 14.05 4.41
CA GLY A 132 -7.17 15.51 4.49
C GLY A 132 -6.34 16.00 5.67
N GLY A 133 -6.32 17.30 5.89
CA GLY A 133 -5.66 17.93 7.01
C GLY A 133 -4.73 19.07 6.62
N LYS A 134 -3.69 19.33 7.45
CA LYS A 134 -2.77 20.45 7.21
C LYS A 134 -1.83 20.26 6.03
N ALA A 135 -1.54 19.02 5.65
CA ALA A 135 -0.68 18.68 4.52
C ALA A 135 -1.51 18.18 3.34
N ALA A 136 -1.14 18.62 2.13
CA ALA A 136 -1.57 17.99 0.89
C ALA A 136 -0.74 16.74 0.63
N TYR A 137 -1.36 15.72 0.05
CA TYR A 137 -0.67 14.48 -0.32
C TYR A 137 -0.86 14.18 -1.82
N PRO A 138 -0.41 15.06 -2.73
CA PRO A 138 -0.53 14.83 -4.18
C PRO A 138 0.20 13.56 -4.61
N SER A 139 1.34 13.24 -4.00
CA SER A 139 2.08 11.99 -4.27
C SER A 139 1.24 10.75 -3.96
N SER A 140 0.53 10.73 -2.84
CA SER A 140 -0.35 9.60 -2.48
C SER A 140 -1.51 9.42 -3.47
N VAL A 141 -2.01 10.52 -4.06
CA VAL A 141 -3.00 10.43 -5.15
C VAL A 141 -2.38 9.70 -6.35
N LEU A 142 -1.23 10.18 -6.84
CA LEU A 142 -0.54 9.60 -7.99
C LEU A 142 -0.24 8.11 -7.78
N MET A 143 0.31 7.76 -6.63
CA MET A 143 0.76 6.40 -6.30
C MET A 143 -0.40 5.40 -6.15
N ASN A 144 -1.59 5.85 -5.79
CA ASN A 144 -2.76 4.97 -5.70
C ASN A 144 -3.56 4.89 -7.02
N VAL A 145 -3.66 5.99 -7.76
CA VAL A 145 -4.52 6.09 -8.95
C VAL A 145 -3.83 5.54 -10.20
N ILE A 146 -2.54 5.90 -10.41
CA ILE A 146 -1.85 5.56 -11.66
C ILE A 146 -1.73 4.04 -11.90
N PRO A 147 -1.35 3.20 -10.90
CA PRO A 147 -1.31 1.76 -11.12
C PRO A 147 -2.69 1.17 -11.43
N ALA A 148 -3.78 1.72 -10.87
CA ALA A 148 -5.14 1.32 -11.22
C ALA A 148 -5.50 1.69 -12.66
N LYS A 149 -5.15 2.89 -13.13
CA LYS A 149 -5.33 3.30 -14.54
C LYS A 149 -4.50 2.44 -15.48
N VAL A 150 -3.25 2.15 -15.14
CA VAL A 150 -2.39 1.27 -15.94
C VAL A 150 -2.95 -0.15 -16.01
N ALA A 151 -3.52 -0.66 -14.93
CA ALA A 151 -4.19 -1.97 -14.89
C ALA A 151 -5.42 -2.04 -15.80
N GLY A 152 -6.00 -0.89 -16.19
CA GLY A 152 -7.21 -0.80 -17.01
C GLY A 152 -8.50 -0.86 -16.18
N VAL A 153 -8.50 -0.36 -14.94
CA VAL A 153 -9.72 -0.22 -14.13
C VAL A 153 -10.67 0.75 -14.81
N ASP A 154 -11.93 0.36 -14.97
CA ASP A 154 -12.93 1.13 -15.72
C ASP A 154 -13.32 2.44 -15.02
N GLU A 155 -13.48 2.39 -13.68
CA GLU A 155 -13.85 3.56 -12.89
C GLU A 155 -13.00 3.67 -11.62
N ILE A 156 -12.37 4.82 -11.41
CA ILE A 156 -11.62 5.13 -10.19
C ILE A 156 -12.29 6.28 -9.47
N ILE A 157 -12.81 6.01 -8.29
CA ILE A 157 -13.34 7.04 -7.41
C ILE A 157 -12.34 7.38 -6.31
N MET A 158 -12.32 8.64 -5.90
CA MET A 158 -11.50 9.09 -4.79
C MET A 158 -12.37 9.70 -3.69
N THR A 159 -12.04 9.39 -2.43
CA THR A 159 -12.65 10.03 -1.26
C THR A 159 -11.57 10.78 -0.48
N THR A 160 -11.88 12.01 -0.09
CA THR A 160 -11.01 12.85 0.74
C THR A 160 -11.86 13.79 1.58
N PRO A 161 -11.55 14.04 2.86
CA PRO A 161 -12.35 14.92 3.70
C PRO A 161 -12.29 16.36 3.18
N PRO A 162 -13.40 17.09 3.23
CA PRO A 162 -13.41 18.53 2.96
C PRO A 162 -12.80 19.31 4.14
N GLY A 163 -12.30 20.50 3.86
CA GLY A 163 -12.05 21.51 4.87
C GLY A 163 -13.37 22.03 5.49
N LYS A 164 -13.27 22.84 6.54
CA LYS A 164 -14.44 23.49 7.17
C LYS A 164 -15.23 24.41 6.24
N ASP A 165 -14.59 24.88 5.19
CA ASP A 165 -15.15 25.67 4.11
C ASP A 165 -15.77 24.82 2.98
N GLY A 166 -15.72 23.51 3.10
CA GLY A 166 -16.21 22.56 2.10
C GLY A 166 -15.29 22.36 0.91
N LYS A 167 -14.09 22.96 0.91
CA LYS A 167 -13.11 22.81 -0.17
C LYS A 167 -12.14 21.65 0.11
N VAL A 168 -11.68 21.06 -0.97
CA VAL A 168 -10.58 20.07 -0.94
C VAL A 168 -9.27 20.79 -1.26
N ASN A 169 -8.17 20.32 -0.72
CA ASN A 169 -6.84 20.90 -0.96
C ASN A 169 -6.54 20.96 -2.49
N PRO A 170 -6.12 22.12 -3.02
CA PRO A 170 -5.83 22.30 -4.45
C PRO A 170 -4.83 21.28 -5.01
N GLY A 171 -3.74 20.99 -4.29
CA GLY A 171 -2.73 20.01 -4.73
C GLY A 171 -3.30 18.60 -4.87
N THR A 172 -4.22 18.21 -3.99
CA THR A 172 -4.94 16.94 -4.08
C THR A 172 -5.83 16.88 -5.31
N LEU A 173 -6.57 17.97 -5.61
CA LEU A 173 -7.46 18.03 -6.78
C LEU A 173 -6.69 18.00 -8.10
N VAL A 174 -5.62 18.79 -8.21
CA VAL A 174 -4.75 18.82 -9.41
C VAL A 174 -4.08 17.46 -9.63
N ALA A 175 -3.58 16.82 -8.59
CA ALA A 175 -3.00 15.47 -8.71
C ALA A 175 -4.04 14.42 -9.13
N ALA A 176 -5.27 14.52 -8.62
CA ALA A 176 -6.36 13.62 -8.99
C ALA A 176 -6.76 13.78 -10.47
N ASP A 177 -6.83 14.99 -10.96
CA ASP A 177 -7.12 15.28 -12.37
C ASP A 177 -5.98 14.76 -13.28
N ILE A 178 -4.71 15.06 -12.95
CA ILE A 178 -3.52 14.57 -13.68
C ILE A 178 -3.45 13.04 -13.70
N ALA A 179 -3.77 12.38 -12.58
CA ALA A 179 -3.76 10.92 -12.46
C ALA A 179 -4.93 10.27 -13.20
N GLY A 180 -6.04 11.01 -13.44
CA GLY A 180 -7.23 10.56 -14.15
C GLY A 180 -8.28 9.93 -13.24
N VAL A 181 -8.54 10.50 -12.07
CA VAL A 181 -9.68 10.12 -11.20
C VAL A 181 -10.99 10.46 -11.88
N ASP A 182 -11.96 9.55 -11.90
CA ASP A 182 -13.24 9.75 -12.58
C ASP A 182 -14.22 10.57 -11.74
N THR A 183 -14.26 10.35 -10.43
CA THR A 183 -15.13 11.10 -9.50
C THR A 183 -14.45 11.28 -8.14
N ILE A 184 -14.54 12.48 -7.58
CA ILE A 184 -14.00 12.80 -6.26
C ILE A 184 -15.16 13.13 -5.32
N TYR A 185 -15.17 12.47 -4.14
CA TYR A 185 -16.17 12.67 -3.09
C TYR A 185 -15.54 13.32 -1.85
N LYS A 186 -16.18 14.34 -1.33
CA LYS A 186 -15.77 15.13 -0.16
C LYS A 186 -16.12 14.43 1.15
N VAL A 187 -15.58 13.24 1.35
CA VAL A 187 -15.85 12.40 2.54
C VAL A 187 -14.56 11.81 3.04
N GLY A 188 -14.32 11.91 4.36
CA GLY A 188 -13.15 11.34 5.02
C GLY A 188 -13.49 10.24 6.03
N GLY A 189 -12.46 9.75 6.73
CA GLY A 189 -12.60 8.85 7.88
C GLY A 189 -13.13 7.45 7.59
N ALA A 190 -13.52 6.75 8.66
CA ALA A 190 -14.06 5.39 8.58
C ALA A 190 -15.38 5.31 7.78
N GLN A 191 -16.18 6.38 7.80
CA GLN A 191 -17.43 6.47 7.04
C GLN A 191 -17.19 6.49 5.53
N ALA A 192 -16.08 7.08 5.04
CA ALA A 192 -15.71 7.02 3.63
C ALA A 192 -15.35 5.60 3.20
N ILE A 193 -14.60 4.88 4.03
CA ILE A 193 -14.26 3.47 3.79
C ILE A 193 -15.53 2.60 3.76
N ALA A 194 -16.46 2.81 4.69
CA ALA A 194 -17.75 2.10 4.72
C ALA A 194 -18.59 2.41 3.46
N ALA A 195 -18.64 3.68 3.04
CA ALA A 195 -19.37 4.09 1.82
C ALA A 195 -18.80 3.41 0.57
N MET A 196 -17.48 3.37 0.41
CA MET A 196 -16.84 2.68 -0.71
C MET A 196 -17.04 1.15 -0.65
N ALA A 197 -17.04 0.55 0.56
CA ALA A 197 -17.17 -0.89 0.71
C ALA A 197 -18.59 -1.41 0.43
N PHE A 198 -19.63 -0.68 0.81
CA PHE A 198 -21.02 -1.14 0.73
C PHE A 198 -21.87 -0.39 -0.29
N GLY A 199 -21.40 0.78 -0.72
CA GLY A 199 -22.19 1.72 -1.53
C GLY A 199 -23.17 2.52 -0.68
N THR A 200 -23.52 3.71 -1.15
CA THR A 200 -24.59 4.55 -0.64
C THR A 200 -25.38 5.10 -1.83
N GLN A 201 -26.34 6.01 -1.60
CA GLN A 201 -27.09 6.65 -2.70
C GLN A 201 -26.17 7.53 -3.58
N SER A 202 -25.14 8.16 -2.98
CA SER A 202 -24.21 9.04 -3.71
C SER A 202 -22.90 8.37 -4.11
N VAL A 203 -22.36 7.49 -3.25
CA VAL A 203 -21.05 6.85 -3.43
C VAL A 203 -21.25 5.41 -3.91
N PRO A 204 -20.75 5.03 -5.09
CA PRO A 204 -20.86 3.65 -5.57
C PRO A 204 -19.97 2.70 -4.78
N LYS A 205 -20.40 1.43 -4.65
CA LYS A 205 -19.55 0.36 -4.13
C LYS A 205 -18.36 0.12 -5.05
N VAL A 206 -17.19 -0.17 -4.46
CA VAL A 206 -15.96 -0.52 -5.18
C VAL A 206 -15.53 -1.95 -4.93
N ASP A 207 -14.61 -2.45 -5.75
CA ASP A 207 -14.03 -3.80 -5.62
C ASP A 207 -12.77 -3.81 -4.76
N LYS A 208 -12.03 -2.69 -4.76
CA LYS A 208 -10.81 -2.52 -3.97
C LYS A 208 -10.71 -1.09 -3.42
N ILE A 209 -10.27 -0.98 -2.17
CA ILE A 209 -9.98 0.30 -1.51
C ILE A 209 -8.47 0.38 -1.27
N THR A 210 -7.84 1.45 -1.73
CA THR A 210 -6.42 1.74 -1.49
C THR A 210 -6.24 3.12 -0.87
N GLY A 211 -5.08 3.35 -0.29
CA GLY A 211 -4.68 4.65 0.25
C GLY A 211 -4.41 4.64 1.74
N PRO A 212 -3.48 5.54 2.17
CA PRO A 212 -3.12 5.71 3.57
C PRO A 212 -4.21 6.43 4.36
N GLY A 213 -4.22 6.26 5.66
CA GLY A 213 -5.13 6.96 6.56
C GLY A 213 -4.75 6.80 8.02
N ASN A 214 -5.41 7.54 8.89
CA ASN A 214 -5.23 7.40 10.34
C ASN A 214 -5.75 6.04 10.84
N ILE A 215 -5.58 5.79 12.14
CA ILE A 215 -5.96 4.52 12.77
C ILE A 215 -7.43 4.13 12.52
N PHE A 216 -8.37 5.08 12.45
CA PHE A 216 -9.78 4.80 12.18
C PHE A 216 -9.98 4.30 10.75
N VAL A 217 -9.25 4.85 9.78
CA VAL A 217 -9.26 4.42 8.37
C VAL A 217 -8.62 3.03 8.24
N ALA A 218 -7.48 2.79 8.89
CA ALA A 218 -6.80 1.49 8.88
C ALA A 218 -7.69 0.38 9.47
N LEU A 219 -8.33 0.64 10.61
CA LEU A 219 -9.27 -0.30 11.25
C LEU A 219 -10.54 -0.48 10.41
N ALA A 220 -11.04 0.57 9.75
CA ALA A 220 -12.19 0.44 8.85
C ALA A 220 -11.85 -0.43 7.63
N LYS A 221 -10.69 -0.24 7.00
CA LYS A 221 -10.20 -1.11 5.92
C LYS A 221 -10.11 -2.57 6.38
N LYS A 222 -9.54 -2.82 7.57
CA LYS A 222 -9.48 -4.16 8.18
C LYS A 222 -10.89 -4.77 8.36
N ALA A 223 -11.85 -3.99 8.86
CA ALA A 223 -13.20 -4.47 9.15
C ALA A 223 -14.03 -4.78 7.88
N VAL A 224 -13.78 -4.08 6.78
CA VAL A 224 -14.51 -4.31 5.51
C VAL A 224 -13.82 -5.32 4.59
N TYR A 225 -12.61 -5.78 4.94
CA TYR A 225 -11.91 -6.80 4.15
C TYR A 225 -12.74 -8.08 4.04
N GLY A 226 -12.88 -8.59 2.82
CA GLY A 226 -13.76 -9.71 2.50
C GLY A 226 -15.10 -9.27 1.87
N TYR A 227 -15.61 -8.07 2.18
CA TYR A 227 -16.68 -7.41 1.41
C TYR A 227 -16.14 -6.64 0.23
N VAL A 228 -14.94 -6.13 0.37
CA VAL A 228 -14.13 -5.41 -0.61
C VAL A 228 -12.67 -5.80 -0.39
N SER A 229 -11.84 -5.77 -1.44
CA SER A 229 -10.40 -5.92 -1.29
C SER A 229 -9.77 -4.63 -0.76
N ILE A 230 -8.60 -4.73 -0.12
CA ILE A 230 -7.81 -3.57 0.33
C ILE A 230 -6.37 -3.70 -0.15
N ASP A 231 -5.59 -2.62 -0.09
CA ASP A 231 -4.13 -2.63 -0.28
C ASP A 231 -3.44 -3.37 0.88
N SER A 232 -3.33 -2.70 2.03
CA SER A 232 -2.74 -3.25 3.25
C SER A 232 -3.33 -2.60 4.48
N ILE A 233 -3.02 -3.15 5.65
CA ILE A 233 -3.27 -2.52 6.95
C ILE A 233 -1.98 -1.81 7.34
N ALA A 234 -1.82 -0.56 6.88
CA ALA A 234 -0.62 0.21 7.11
C ALA A 234 -0.47 0.62 8.58
N GLY A 235 0.74 0.47 9.10
CA GLY A 235 1.18 1.05 10.35
C GLY A 235 1.98 2.34 10.13
N PRO A 236 2.63 2.87 11.18
CA PRO A 236 3.55 4.00 11.07
C PRO A 236 4.74 3.66 10.16
N SER A 237 5.24 4.67 9.47
CA SER A 237 6.33 4.53 8.49
C SER A 237 7.65 4.07 9.10
N GLU A 238 8.50 3.48 8.27
CA GLU A 238 9.73 2.80 8.68
C GLU A 238 10.86 2.99 7.69
N ILE A 239 12.05 3.32 8.17
CA ILE A 239 13.28 3.26 7.39
C ILE A 239 14.31 2.37 8.08
N LEU A 240 15.04 1.59 7.31
CA LEU A 240 16.26 0.92 7.71
C LEU A 240 17.37 1.26 6.73
N VAL A 241 18.44 1.87 7.23
CA VAL A 241 19.67 2.08 6.47
C VAL A 241 20.66 0.98 6.84
N LEU A 242 21.12 0.22 5.85
CA LEU A 242 22.18 -0.79 5.99
C LEU A 242 23.47 -0.19 5.43
N ALA A 243 24.45 0.06 6.28
CA ALA A 243 25.66 0.77 5.92
C ALA A 243 26.94 0.11 6.44
N ASP A 244 28.04 0.24 5.69
CA ASP A 244 29.38 -0.07 6.15
C ASP A 244 30.18 1.23 6.41
N GLU A 245 31.46 1.10 6.75
CA GLU A 245 32.37 2.22 7.06
C GLU A 245 32.56 3.24 5.91
N THR A 246 32.17 2.89 4.68
CA THR A 246 32.32 3.76 3.51
C THR A 246 31.16 4.77 3.36
N ALA A 247 30.06 4.56 4.11
CA ALA A 247 28.90 5.43 4.05
C ALA A 247 29.20 6.83 4.62
N ASN A 248 28.58 7.84 4.00
CA ASN A 248 28.63 9.20 4.52
C ASN A 248 27.69 9.35 5.72
N PRO A 249 28.21 9.62 6.95
CA PRO A 249 27.38 9.69 8.15
C PRO A 249 26.30 10.77 8.06
N ARG A 250 26.57 11.87 7.34
CA ARG A 250 25.64 12.96 7.17
C ARG A 250 24.46 12.60 6.29
N TYR A 251 24.65 11.75 5.25
CA TYR A 251 23.56 11.24 4.40
C TYR A 251 22.70 10.27 5.21
N VAL A 252 23.31 9.30 5.88
CA VAL A 252 22.61 8.34 6.73
C VAL A 252 21.74 9.05 7.78
N ALA A 253 22.30 10.06 8.46
CA ALA A 253 21.56 10.84 9.45
C ALA A 253 20.37 11.60 8.85
N ALA A 254 20.54 12.19 7.67
CA ALA A 254 19.47 12.91 6.98
C ALA A 254 18.33 11.97 6.58
N ASP A 255 18.65 10.77 6.07
CA ASP A 255 17.65 9.80 5.62
C ASP A 255 16.90 9.16 6.81
N LEU A 256 17.58 8.92 7.94
CA LEU A 256 16.90 8.50 9.16
C LEU A 256 15.90 9.54 9.68
N LEU A 257 16.25 10.82 9.56
CA LEU A 257 15.41 11.93 10.00
C LEU A 257 14.27 12.23 9.05
N SER A 258 14.42 11.99 7.72
CA SER A 258 13.32 12.11 6.75
C SER A 258 12.15 11.22 7.12
N GLN A 259 12.42 10.03 7.65
CA GLN A 259 11.38 9.13 8.13
C GLN A 259 10.86 9.52 9.51
N ALA A 260 11.75 9.90 10.43
CA ALA A 260 11.38 10.25 11.80
C ALA A 260 10.45 11.47 11.87
N GLU A 261 10.49 12.37 10.88
CA GLU A 261 9.61 13.54 10.85
C GLU A 261 8.15 13.24 10.47
N HIS A 262 7.84 12.04 9.93
CA HIS A 262 6.50 11.68 9.50
C HIS A 262 5.52 11.59 10.67
N ASP A 263 5.90 10.89 11.74
CA ASP A 263 5.03 10.62 12.90
C ASP A 263 5.86 10.27 14.15
N GLU A 264 5.33 10.54 15.35
CA GLU A 264 5.96 10.18 16.63
C GLU A 264 6.19 8.67 16.79
N MET A 265 5.45 7.86 16.03
CA MET A 265 5.56 6.39 16.00
C MET A 265 6.36 5.86 14.81
N ALA A 266 6.90 6.71 13.94
CA ALA A 266 7.80 6.29 12.88
C ALA A 266 9.04 5.60 13.44
N SER A 267 9.63 4.66 12.70
CA SER A 267 10.91 4.05 13.12
C SER A 267 12.04 4.36 12.16
N ALA A 268 13.19 4.68 12.72
CA ALA A 268 14.41 4.96 12.00
C ALA A 268 15.54 4.10 12.55
N ILE A 269 16.06 3.16 11.74
CA ILE A 269 17.02 2.16 12.16
C ILE A 269 18.25 2.20 11.26
N LEU A 270 19.43 2.38 11.86
CA LEU A 270 20.69 2.11 11.20
C LEU A 270 21.17 0.71 11.59
N VAL A 271 21.55 -0.11 10.62
CA VAL A 271 22.29 -1.35 10.83
C VAL A 271 23.67 -1.17 10.19
N THR A 272 24.73 -1.28 10.96
CA THR A 272 26.09 -1.06 10.46
C THR A 272 27.08 -2.05 11.05
N THR A 273 28.17 -2.32 10.31
CA THR A 273 29.34 -3.06 10.79
C THR A 273 30.42 -2.18 11.43
N SER A 274 30.24 -0.84 11.38
CA SER A 274 31.19 0.15 11.86
C SER A 274 30.70 0.88 13.11
N GLU A 275 31.35 0.64 14.25
CA GLU A 275 31.09 1.37 15.51
C GLU A 275 31.42 2.88 15.35
N GLU A 276 32.45 3.20 14.55
CA GLU A 276 32.82 4.58 14.24
C GLU A 276 31.71 5.31 13.47
N LEU A 277 31.16 4.67 12.43
CA LEU A 277 30.03 5.22 11.68
C LEU A 277 28.80 5.43 12.58
N ALA A 278 28.52 4.48 13.46
CA ALA A 278 27.41 4.55 14.41
C ALA A 278 27.47 5.84 15.26
N HIS A 279 28.62 6.16 15.81
CA HIS A 279 28.82 7.38 16.60
C HIS A 279 28.72 8.64 15.75
N LYS A 280 29.36 8.68 14.57
CA LYS A 280 29.30 9.84 13.66
C LYS A 280 27.86 10.13 13.22
N VAL A 281 27.07 9.10 12.90
CA VAL A 281 25.65 9.26 12.54
C VAL A 281 24.85 9.82 13.71
N SER A 282 25.09 9.34 14.94
CA SER A 282 24.41 9.88 16.12
C SER A 282 24.72 11.36 16.34
N ASP A 283 25.97 11.77 16.17
CA ASP A 283 26.39 13.19 16.29
C ASP A 283 25.77 14.09 15.20
N GLU A 284 25.68 13.60 13.94
CA GLU A 284 25.03 14.33 12.85
C GLU A 284 23.52 14.47 13.09
N ILE A 285 22.82 13.44 13.62
CA ILE A 285 21.41 13.51 13.99
C ILE A 285 21.19 14.65 14.99
N ASP A 286 21.98 14.72 16.06
CA ASP A 286 21.89 15.78 17.07
C ASP A 286 22.11 17.18 16.46
N GLY A 287 23.02 17.26 15.50
CA GLY A 287 23.28 18.47 14.72
C GLY A 287 22.07 18.92 13.88
N PHE A 288 21.43 18.01 13.16
CA PHE A 288 20.26 18.29 12.32
C PHE A 288 19.01 18.62 13.13
N LEU A 289 18.76 17.94 14.24
CA LEU A 289 17.60 18.20 15.13
C LEU A 289 17.53 19.66 15.61
N ASN A 290 18.67 20.36 15.66
CA ASN A 290 18.70 21.78 16.02
C ASN A 290 18.33 22.72 14.87
N GLN A 291 18.20 22.22 13.64
CA GLN A 291 17.98 23.03 12.42
C GLN A 291 16.61 22.76 11.78
N LEU A 292 16.03 21.56 11.99
CA LEU A 292 14.81 21.10 11.34
C LEU A 292 13.54 21.53 12.09
N SER A 293 12.47 21.80 11.34
CA SER A 293 11.24 22.42 11.87
C SER A 293 10.36 21.49 12.70
N ARG A 294 10.44 20.16 12.48
CA ARG A 294 9.59 19.15 13.16
C ARG A 294 10.33 18.42 14.29
N LYS A 295 11.25 19.11 14.96
CA LYS A 295 12.14 18.57 15.98
C LYS A 295 11.42 17.70 17.02
N GLU A 296 10.32 18.19 17.62
CA GLU A 296 9.61 17.48 18.69
C GLU A 296 9.06 16.10 18.23
N ILE A 297 8.60 16.00 16.98
CA ILE A 297 8.11 14.75 16.41
C ILE A 297 9.27 13.79 16.20
N MET A 298 10.36 14.28 15.58
CA MET A 298 11.56 13.49 15.34
C MET A 298 12.18 12.98 16.64
N GLU A 299 12.31 13.82 17.68
CA GLU A 299 12.83 13.41 18.99
C GLU A 299 12.02 12.26 19.60
N LYS A 300 10.68 12.36 19.60
CA LYS A 300 9.80 11.30 20.12
C LYS A 300 9.92 10.01 19.33
N SER A 301 9.96 10.10 18.00
CA SER A 301 10.17 8.95 17.11
C SER A 301 11.48 8.24 17.42
N LEU A 302 12.59 9.00 17.45
CA LEU A 302 13.93 8.47 17.69
C LEU A 302 14.11 7.91 19.12
N ASP A 303 13.49 8.54 20.13
CA ASP A 303 13.54 8.07 21.52
C ASP A 303 12.78 6.75 21.70
N SER A 304 11.67 6.60 21.00
CA SER A 304 10.81 5.43 21.12
C SER A 304 11.23 4.29 20.21
N PHE A 305 11.51 4.58 18.92
CA PHE A 305 11.70 3.61 17.86
C PHE A 305 12.95 3.83 17.00
N GLY A 306 13.88 4.70 17.45
CA GLY A 306 15.17 4.92 16.80
C GLY A 306 16.25 4.01 17.36
N TYR A 307 16.96 3.29 16.48
CA TYR A 307 18.03 2.38 16.85
C TYR A 307 19.25 2.52 15.92
N ILE A 308 20.44 2.39 16.48
CA ILE A 308 21.68 2.15 15.75
C ILE A 308 22.20 0.78 16.17
N LEU A 309 22.19 -0.17 15.27
CA LEU A 309 22.52 -1.57 15.50
C LEU A 309 23.91 -1.85 14.93
N VAL A 310 24.85 -2.21 15.81
CA VAL A 310 26.22 -2.55 15.39
C VAL A 310 26.35 -4.07 15.31
N ALA A 311 26.46 -4.57 14.08
CA ALA A 311 26.65 -5.98 13.75
C ALA A 311 28.12 -6.36 13.73
N SER A 312 28.44 -7.61 14.01
CA SER A 312 29.80 -8.12 14.00
C SER A 312 30.40 -8.27 12.60
N ASP A 313 29.55 -8.48 11.61
CA ASP A 313 29.91 -8.60 10.20
C ASP A 313 28.71 -8.28 9.27
N MET A 314 28.97 -8.19 7.97
CA MET A 314 27.93 -7.89 6.96
C MET A 314 26.88 -9.00 6.87
N LYS A 315 27.20 -10.25 7.18
CA LYS A 315 26.22 -11.34 7.20
C LYS A 315 25.19 -11.11 8.31
N GLU A 316 25.64 -10.82 9.52
CA GLU A 316 24.75 -10.52 10.66
C GLU A 316 23.93 -9.25 10.40
N ALA A 317 24.53 -8.23 9.76
CA ALA A 317 23.83 -7.02 9.38
C ALA A 317 22.68 -7.31 8.39
N ILE A 318 22.92 -8.10 7.36
CA ILE A 318 21.89 -8.52 6.38
C ILE A 318 20.82 -9.40 7.03
N ASP A 319 21.22 -10.35 7.88
CA ASP A 319 20.27 -11.22 8.58
C ASP A 319 19.37 -10.39 9.51
N THR A 320 19.92 -9.36 10.17
CA THR A 320 19.17 -8.39 10.99
C THR A 320 18.20 -7.57 10.16
N ALA A 321 18.64 -7.03 9.04
CA ALA A 321 17.80 -6.26 8.12
C ALA A 321 16.62 -7.10 7.59
N ASN A 322 16.89 -8.35 7.18
CA ASN A 322 15.85 -9.28 6.76
C ASN A 322 14.87 -9.67 7.89
N ALA A 323 15.34 -9.74 9.14
CA ALA A 323 14.49 -10.02 10.29
C ALA A 323 13.54 -8.86 10.60
N ILE A 324 14.00 -7.62 10.48
CA ILE A 324 13.21 -6.40 10.66
C ILE A 324 12.19 -6.25 9.54
N ALA A 325 12.59 -6.48 8.28
CA ALA A 325 11.72 -6.39 7.10
C ALA A 325 11.04 -5.02 6.98
N SER A 326 11.86 -3.96 6.96
CA SER A 326 11.41 -2.57 6.97
C SER A 326 10.65 -2.17 5.69
N GLU A 327 9.83 -1.16 5.81
CA GLU A 327 9.14 -0.50 4.70
C GLU A 327 10.14 0.04 3.67
N HIS A 328 11.03 0.94 4.08
CA HIS A 328 12.11 1.48 3.26
C HIS A 328 13.43 0.83 3.69
N MET A 329 14.20 0.31 2.74
CA MET A 329 15.51 -0.27 2.92
C MET A 329 16.53 0.46 2.08
N GLU A 330 17.44 1.22 2.70
CA GLU A 330 18.56 1.84 2.01
C GLU A 330 19.85 1.04 2.20
N ILE A 331 20.63 0.86 1.16
CA ILE A 331 21.89 0.11 1.17
C ILE A 331 23.04 1.06 0.81
N MET A 332 23.76 1.52 1.83
CA MET A 332 24.89 2.43 1.71
C MET A 332 26.20 1.73 2.05
N THR A 333 26.62 0.80 1.20
CA THR A 333 27.83 0.00 1.36
C THR A 333 28.76 0.15 0.17
N ALA A 334 30.02 -0.25 0.31
CA ALA A 334 31.00 -0.24 -0.79
C ALA A 334 30.53 -1.04 -2.02
N ASN A 335 29.76 -2.14 -1.79
CA ASN A 335 29.23 -2.99 -2.84
C ASN A 335 27.71 -3.21 -2.67
N PRO A 336 26.88 -2.18 -2.88
CA PRO A 336 25.47 -2.23 -2.53
C PRO A 336 24.66 -3.24 -3.36
N PHE A 337 25.03 -3.51 -4.62
CA PHE A 337 24.37 -4.52 -5.46
C PHE A 337 24.61 -5.95 -4.98
N ASP A 338 25.80 -6.26 -4.43
CA ASP A 338 26.05 -7.56 -3.82
C ASP A 338 25.18 -7.77 -2.57
N VAL A 339 25.09 -6.76 -1.71
CA VAL A 339 24.23 -6.76 -0.53
C VAL A 339 22.76 -6.92 -0.94
N MET A 340 22.29 -6.17 -1.95
CA MET A 340 20.92 -6.20 -2.44
C MET A 340 20.46 -7.63 -2.81
N THR A 341 21.32 -8.42 -3.45
CA THR A 341 20.97 -9.81 -3.84
C THR A 341 20.66 -10.73 -2.64
N ARG A 342 21.06 -10.35 -1.44
CA ARG A 342 20.88 -11.09 -0.19
C ARG A 342 19.75 -10.53 0.69
N ILE A 343 19.17 -9.38 0.32
CA ILE A 343 17.98 -8.83 0.96
C ILE A 343 16.76 -9.57 0.42
N LYS A 344 15.94 -10.12 1.32
CA LYS A 344 14.72 -10.88 1.02
C LYS A 344 13.45 -10.15 1.39
N ASN A 345 13.51 -9.32 2.41
CA ASN A 345 12.35 -8.73 3.05
C ASN A 345 12.54 -7.21 3.17
N ALA A 346 11.98 -6.48 2.22
CA ALA A 346 11.90 -5.02 2.24
C ALA A 346 10.69 -4.57 1.41
N GLY A 347 10.07 -3.47 1.79
CA GLY A 347 9.03 -2.85 0.98
C GLY A 347 9.61 -2.26 -0.29
N ALA A 348 10.58 -1.35 -0.17
CA ALA A 348 11.37 -0.80 -1.28
C ALA A 348 12.86 -0.87 -0.94
N ILE A 349 13.72 -1.05 -1.97
CA ILE A 349 15.16 -1.12 -1.81
C ILE A 349 15.81 0.02 -2.58
N PHE A 350 16.53 0.88 -1.86
CA PHE A 350 17.26 2.03 -2.37
C PHE A 350 18.75 1.69 -2.38
N ILE A 351 19.42 1.86 -3.51
CA ILE A 351 20.78 1.33 -3.71
C ILE A 351 21.78 2.47 -3.90
N GLY A 352 22.72 2.58 -2.97
CA GLY A 352 23.82 3.55 -3.02
C GLY A 352 23.48 4.90 -2.43
N ALA A 353 24.50 5.75 -2.27
CA ALA A 353 24.47 6.97 -1.50
C ALA A 353 23.58 8.11 -2.07
N TYR A 354 23.09 7.97 -3.30
CA TYR A 354 22.26 8.99 -3.97
C TYR A 354 20.80 8.52 -4.18
N SER A 355 20.44 7.38 -3.64
CA SER A 355 19.10 6.82 -3.73
C SER A 355 18.41 6.90 -2.36
N CYS A 356 17.99 8.10 -1.99
CA CYS A 356 17.33 8.38 -0.72
C CYS A 356 15.80 8.17 -0.80
N GLU A 357 15.14 7.97 0.34
CA GLU A 357 13.69 7.78 0.45
C GLU A 357 12.87 8.84 -0.29
N PRO A 358 13.12 10.18 -0.14
CA PRO A 358 12.33 11.19 -0.83
C PRO A 358 12.36 11.08 -2.36
N LEU A 359 13.43 10.52 -2.95
CA LEU A 359 13.48 10.24 -4.38
C LEU A 359 12.40 9.23 -4.77
N GLY A 360 12.22 8.16 -3.99
CA GLY A 360 11.17 7.16 -4.18
C GLY A 360 9.79 7.73 -3.96
N ASP A 361 9.61 8.49 -2.90
CA ASP A 361 8.31 9.02 -2.49
C ASP A 361 7.71 10.00 -3.50
N TYR A 362 8.57 10.79 -4.17
CA TYR A 362 8.08 11.89 -4.97
C TYR A 362 8.35 11.76 -6.48
N PHE A 363 9.39 11.04 -6.92
CA PHE A 363 9.84 11.24 -8.30
C PHE A 363 10.30 9.99 -9.06
N ALA A 364 10.87 8.98 -8.42
CA ALA A 364 11.51 7.85 -9.12
C ALA A 364 10.55 6.97 -9.93
N GLY A 365 9.30 6.85 -9.48
CA GLY A 365 8.28 6.06 -10.17
C GLY A 365 7.84 4.77 -9.48
N PRO A 366 8.68 3.98 -8.79
CA PRO A 366 8.22 2.89 -7.91
C PRO A 366 7.20 3.38 -6.88
N ASN A 367 6.28 2.49 -6.48
CA ASN A 367 5.19 2.87 -5.58
C ASN A 367 5.67 3.04 -4.14
N HIS A 368 5.19 4.10 -3.48
CA HIS A 368 5.47 4.36 -2.07
C HIS A 368 4.40 3.84 -1.09
N VAL A 369 3.34 3.21 -1.59
CA VAL A 369 2.39 2.47 -0.74
C VAL A 369 3.00 1.12 -0.44
N LEU A 370 3.69 1.03 0.67
CA LEU A 370 4.60 -0.06 1.02
C LEU A 370 4.08 -0.86 2.22
N PRO A 371 4.49 -2.13 2.36
CA PRO A 371 4.19 -2.93 3.55
C PRO A 371 5.01 -2.44 4.76
N THR A 372 4.34 -2.25 5.90
CA THR A 372 4.91 -1.80 7.18
C THR A 372 4.86 -2.90 8.25
N ASN A 373 5.44 -2.66 9.42
CA ASN A 373 5.40 -3.56 10.59
C ASN A 373 5.88 -4.99 10.29
N GLY A 374 6.94 -5.11 9.50
CA GLY A 374 7.53 -6.40 9.14
C GLY A 374 6.71 -7.22 8.15
N THR A 375 5.62 -6.67 7.60
CA THR A 375 4.77 -7.36 6.63
C THR A 375 5.42 -7.49 5.25
N ALA A 376 6.54 -6.82 4.99
CA ALA A 376 7.36 -7.02 3.80
C ALA A 376 7.88 -8.48 3.65
N LYS A 377 7.68 -9.32 4.65
CA LYS A 377 7.92 -10.78 4.58
C LYS A 377 6.92 -11.52 3.71
N PHE A 378 5.73 -10.93 3.45
CA PHE A 378 4.64 -11.58 2.70
C PHE A 378 3.76 -10.61 1.90
N PHE A 379 3.91 -9.30 2.07
CA PHE A 379 3.28 -8.27 1.23
C PHE A 379 4.30 -7.58 0.34
N SER A 380 3.81 -6.99 -0.73
CA SER A 380 4.57 -6.20 -1.71
C SER A 380 4.07 -4.75 -1.75
N PRO A 381 4.82 -3.83 -2.37
CA PRO A 381 4.33 -2.51 -2.74
C PRO A 381 3.05 -2.59 -3.57
N LEU A 382 2.20 -1.57 -3.48
CA LEU A 382 1.04 -1.44 -4.36
C LEU A 382 1.48 -1.43 -5.82
N SER A 383 0.83 -2.22 -6.64
CA SER A 383 1.24 -2.48 -8.02
C SER A 383 0.04 -2.67 -8.93
N VAL A 384 0.29 -2.86 -10.22
CA VAL A 384 -0.74 -3.24 -11.20
C VAL A 384 -1.42 -4.57 -10.82
N ASP A 385 -0.67 -5.52 -10.22
CA ASP A 385 -1.22 -6.81 -9.78
C ASP A 385 -2.34 -6.67 -8.73
N ASP A 386 -2.38 -5.57 -7.99
CA ASP A 386 -3.42 -5.27 -7.01
C ASP A 386 -4.79 -4.95 -7.63
N PHE A 387 -4.79 -4.53 -8.87
CA PHE A 387 -5.98 -4.07 -9.59
C PHE A 387 -6.43 -5.02 -10.71
N ILE A 388 -5.86 -6.23 -10.75
CA ILE A 388 -6.24 -7.27 -11.72
C ILE A 388 -6.73 -8.54 -11.03
N LYS A 389 -7.55 -9.30 -11.76
CA LYS A 389 -8.02 -10.65 -11.39
C LYS A 389 -7.44 -11.67 -12.36
N LYS A 390 -7.19 -12.87 -11.86
CA LYS A 390 -6.68 -14.01 -12.63
C LYS A 390 -7.69 -15.14 -12.55
N SER A 391 -8.26 -15.56 -13.69
CA SER A 391 -9.19 -16.68 -13.78
C SER A 391 -8.56 -17.82 -14.56
N SER A 392 -8.65 -19.03 -14.02
CA SER A 392 -8.23 -20.22 -14.75
C SER A 392 -9.18 -20.50 -15.91
N VAL A 393 -8.63 -20.84 -17.07
CA VAL A 393 -9.38 -21.26 -18.25
C VAL A 393 -9.04 -22.72 -18.52
N ILE A 394 -10.07 -23.55 -18.56
CA ILE A 394 -9.95 -25.00 -18.75
C ILE A 394 -10.89 -25.38 -19.89
N TYR A 395 -10.32 -25.96 -20.95
CA TYR A 395 -11.07 -26.56 -22.05
C TYR A 395 -10.54 -27.96 -22.35
N TYR A 396 -11.45 -28.91 -22.45
CA TYR A 396 -11.19 -30.28 -22.90
C TYR A 396 -12.21 -30.64 -23.99
N SER A 397 -11.74 -31.18 -25.08
CA SER A 397 -12.63 -31.87 -26.05
C SER A 397 -13.12 -33.18 -25.44
N ARG A 398 -14.11 -33.81 -26.05
CA ARG A 398 -14.57 -35.16 -25.64
C ARG A 398 -13.41 -36.16 -25.72
N GLU A 399 -12.67 -36.10 -26.82
CA GLU A 399 -11.53 -37.01 -27.13
C GLU A 399 -10.41 -36.83 -26.12
N ALA A 400 -10.14 -35.61 -25.71
CA ALA A 400 -9.14 -35.30 -24.67
C ALA A 400 -9.56 -35.74 -23.28
N LEU A 401 -10.87 -35.71 -22.97
CA LEU A 401 -11.43 -36.09 -21.65
C LEU A 401 -11.59 -37.61 -21.51
N GLU A 402 -11.85 -38.34 -22.63
CA GLU A 402 -12.12 -39.78 -22.65
C GLU A 402 -11.06 -40.64 -21.94
N PRO A 403 -9.76 -40.43 -22.13
CA PRO A 403 -8.74 -41.27 -21.48
C PRO A 403 -8.65 -41.05 -19.96
N VAL A 404 -9.16 -39.93 -19.40
CA VAL A 404 -8.99 -39.55 -17.97
C VAL A 404 -10.29 -39.52 -17.18
N HIS A 405 -11.46 -39.63 -17.82
CA HIS A 405 -12.75 -39.46 -17.12
C HIS A 405 -12.98 -40.48 -16.00
N LYS A 406 -12.55 -41.74 -16.21
CA LYS A 406 -12.70 -42.79 -15.19
C LYS A 406 -11.83 -42.57 -13.96
N ASP A 407 -10.64 -42.02 -14.16
CA ASP A 407 -9.73 -41.67 -13.05
C ASP A 407 -10.31 -40.52 -12.22
N ILE A 408 -10.91 -39.52 -12.87
CA ILE A 408 -11.60 -38.42 -12.21
C ILE A 408 -12.81 -38.92 -11.43
N GLU A 409 -13.63 -39.80 -12.04
CA GLU A 409 -14.79 -40.43 -11.40
C GLU A 409 -14.37 -41.25 -10.18
N PHE A 410 -13.31 -42.05 -10.31
CA PHE A 410 -12.75 -42.84 -9.23
C PHE A 410 -12.26 -41.95 -8.08
N PHE A 411 -11.49 -40.89 -8.40
CA PHE A 411 -10.97 -39.97 -7.37
C PHE A 411 -12.07 -39.26 -6.62
N ALA A 412 -13.08 -38.74 -7.32
CA ALA A 412 -14.24 -38.10 -6.70
C ALA A 412 -15.00 -39.04 -5.75
N ASN A 413 -15.13 -40.32 -6.12
CA ASN A 413 -15.75 -41.32 -5.27
C ASN A 413 -14.91 -41.63 -4.00
N GLN A 414 -13.59 -41.62 -4.07
CA GLN A 414 -12.72 -41.76 -2.91
C GLN A 414 -12.90 -40.61 -1.89
N GLU A 415 -13.19 -39.42 -2.38
CA GLU A 415 -13.53 -38.25 -1.56
C GLU A 415 -15.01 -38.24 -1.11
N GLN A 416 -15.79 -39.29 -1.46
CA GLN A 416 -17.23 -39.41 -1.19
C GLN A 416 -18.09 -38.32 -1.89
N LEU A 417 -17.54 -37.71 -2.94
CA LEU A 417 -18.22 -36.68 -3.74
C LEU A 417 -18.92 -37.29 -4.94
N THR A 418 -19.99 -38.06 -4.66
CA THR A 418 -20.71 -38.85 -5.69
C THR A 418 -21.33 -37.99 -6.79
N ALA A 419 -21.72 -36.73 -6.52
CA ALA A 419 -22.22 -35.80 -7.52
C ALA A 419 -21.10 -35.35 -8.48
N HIS A 420 -19.88 -35.20 -8.01
CA HIS A 420 -18.69 -34.92 -8.85
C HIS A 420 -18.41 -36.09 -9.77
N ALA A 421 -18.38 -37.32 -9.21
CA ALA A 421 -18.22 -38.54 -9.98
C ALA A 421 -19.32 -38.68 -11.07
N ASN A 422 -20.59 -38.45 -10.71
CA ASN A 422 -21.72 -38.50 -11.64
C ASN A 422 -21.60 -37.44 -12.75
N SER A 423 -21.06 -36.23 -12.42
CA SER A 423 -20.82 -35.20 -13.43
C SER A 423 -19.86 -35.66 -14.54
N MET A 424 -18.87 -36.49 -14.23
CA MET A 424 -17.99 -37.10 -15.23
C MET A 424 -18.70 -38.23 -16.00
N LYS A 425 -19.34 -39.14 -15.27
CA LYS A 425 -20.00 -40.30 -15.81
C LYS A 425 -21.00 -39.94 -16.91
N VAL A 426 -21.93 -39.02 -16.65
CA VAL A 426 -23.01 -38.64 -17.59
C VAL A 426 -22.52 -38.06 -18.91
N ARG A 427 -21.27 -37.58 -19.00
CA ARG A 427 -20.67 -37.09 -20.25
C ARG A 427 -20.28 -38.17 -21.20
N PHE A 428 -20.20 -39.43 -20.75
CA PHE A 428 -19.84 -40.63 -21.48
C PHE A 428 -20.95 -41.70 -21.46
N GLU A 429 -22.11 -41.40 -20.88
CA GLU A 429 -23.32 -42.21 -21.09
C GLU A 429 -23.78 -41.97 -22.53
N ASP A 430 -23.91 -43.05 -23.32
CA ASP A 430 -24.48 -42.96 -24.66
C ASP A 430 -25.94 -42.46 -24.48
N ASN A 431 -26.22 -41.29 -25.04
CA ASN A 431 -27.58 -40.85 -25.22
C ASN A 431 -28.26 -41.80 -26.21
N GLN A 432 -28.86 -42.87 -25.71
CA GLN A 432 -29.82 -43.68 -26.47
C GLN A 432 -31.09 -42.85 -26.61
N GLU A 433 -31.04 -41.80 -27.46
CA GLU A 433 -32.26 -41.23 -28.03
C GLU A 433 -32.00 -40.92 -29.49
N GLY A 434 -32.79 -41.66 -30.28
CA GLY A 434 -32.87 -41.64 -31.71
C GLY A 434 -33.49 -40.37 -32.31
#